data_6a8ee50b4fd281dac80391072d30fba5
#
_entry.id   6a8ee50b4fd281dac80391072d30fba5
#
_cell.length_a   1.000
_cell.length_b   1.000
_cell.length_c   1.000
_cell.angle_alpha   90.00
_cell.angle_beta   90.00
_cell.angle_gamma   90.00
#
_symmetry.space_group_name_H-M   'P 1'
#
loop_
_entity.id
_entity.type
_entity.pdbx_description
1 polymer ?
#
loop_
_entity_poly.entity_id
_entity_poly.type
_entity_poly.pdbx_seq_one_letter_code
_entity_poly.pdbx_strand_id
1 'polypeptide(L)'
;MYAELVLPRWGSAEYHGFPRTLYGYVMASFSMVDLLSHHRYSDASQTTRMRKFLQGYMGVSADAAAVAVQLWRHTLMHTANPRPLIHRASGRTFRWLLHWREHLPRDQHMQFQRANAESILNVGLMHLLEDLAAAGSRAFADATNSSDLRERFLRVSRDLSAQSVRF
;
A
#
# COMPACT_ATOMS: atom_id res chain seq x y z
N MET A 1 -19.02 -8.57 -11.96
CA MET A 1 -19.14 -8.26 -10.51
C MET A 1 -18.47 -6.95 -10.14
N TYR A 2 -17.21 -6.69 -10.54
CA TYR A 2 -16.50 -5.44 -10.26
C TYR A 2 -17.17 -4.20 -10.90
N ALA A 3 -17.58 -4.27 -12.15
CA ALA A 3 -18.25 -3.17 -12.84
C ALA A 3 -19.62 -2.85 -12.22
N GLU A 4 -20.35 -3.85 -11.78
CA GLU A 4 -21.67 -3.66 -11.17
C GLU A 4 -21.62 -3.06 -9.76
N LEU A 5 -20.56 -3.38 -9.00
CA LEU A 5 -20.44 -2.89 -7.62
C LEU A 5 -19.86 -1.47 -7.51
N VAL A 6 -19.06 -1.05 -8.48
CA VAL A 6 -18.30 0.21 -8.39
C VAL A 6 -18.76 1.24 -9.41
N LEU A 7 -18.93 0.86 -10.68
CA LEU A 7 -19.15 1.82 -11.76
C LEU A 7 -20.51 2.54 -11.75
N PRO A 8 -21.65 1.91 -11.45
CA PRO A 8 -22.94 2.59 -11.52
C PRO A 8 -23.13 3.69 -10.48
N ARG A 9 -22.44 3.58 -9.35
CA ARG A 9 -22.57 4.53 -8.23
C ARG A 9 -21.55 5.64 -8.24
N TRP A 10 -20.47 5.47 -8.97
CA TRP A 10 -19.36 6.42 -8.99
C TRP A 10 -19.68 7.78 -9.62
N GLY A 11 -20.61 7.82 -10.53
CA GLY A 11 -21.03 9.04 -11.22
C GLY A 11 -22.29 9.71 -10.66
N SER A 12 -22.91 9.18 -9.59
CA SER A 12 -24.12 9.78 -9.04
C SER A 12 -23.76 10.95 -8.11
N ALA A 13 -24.41 12.10 -8.31
CA ALA A 13 -24.24 13.29 -7.47
C ALA A 13 -24.61 13.07 -5.99
N GLU A 14 -25.26 11.97 -5.67
CA GLU A 14 -25.68 11.59 -4.32
C GLU A 14 -24.59 10.83 -3.55
N TYR A 15 -23.48 10.47 -4.20
CA TYR A 15 -22.45 9.66 -3.57
C TYR A 15 -21.37 10.54 -2.93
N HIS A 16 -21.57 10.92 -1.69
CA HIS A 16 -20.64 11.74 -0.90
C HIS A 16 -19.54 10.94 -0.17
N GLY A 17 -19.45 9.63 -0.38
CA GLY A 17 -18.47 8.77 0.28
C GLY A 17 -17.71 7.88 -0.68
N PHE A 18 -16.43 7.64 -0.39
CA PHE A 18 -15.65 6.61 -1.07
C PHE A 18 -16.31 5.24 -0.85
N PRO A 19 -16.53 4.45 -1.90
CA PRO A 19 -17.00 3.08 -1.73
C PRO A 19 -16.06 2.36 -0.77
N ARG A 20 -16.58 1.75 0.28
CA ARG A 20 -15.78 0.94 1.22
C ARG A 20 -14.93 -0.11 0.50
N THR A 21 -15.39 -0.55 -0.66
CA THR A 21 -14.66 -1.45 -1.56
C THR A 21 -13.32 -0.91 -2.04
N LEU A 22 -13.14 0.41 -2.20
CA LEU A 22 -11.84 0.98 -2.60
C LEU A 22 -10.77 0.79 -1.52
N TYR A 23 -11.16 0.87 -0.27
CA TYR A 23 -10.24 0.56 0.83
C TYR A 23 -9.83 -0.91 0.84
N GLY A 24 -10.71 -1.81 0.39
CA GLY A 24 -10.38 -3.23 0.19
C GLY A 24 -9.24 -3.41 -0.83
N TYR A 25 -9.22 -2.64 -1.91
CA TYR A 25 -8.11 -2.67 -2.87
C TYR A 25 -6.80 -2.13 -2.28
N VAL A 26 -6.86 -1.05 -1.51
CA VAL A 26 -5.68 -0.54 -0.81
C VAL A 26 -5.18 -1.55 0.21
N MET A 27 -6.07 -2.18 0.97
CA MET A 27 -5.72 -3.25 1.91
C MET A 27 -5.02 -4.41 1.20
N ALA A 28 -5.59 -4.92 0.12
CA ALA A 28 -5.01 -6.02 -0.66
C ALA A 28 -3.65 -5.63 -1.26
N SER A 29 -3.52 -4.43 -1.82
CA SER A 29 -2.27 -3.92 -2.38
C SER A 29 -1.17 -3.82 -1.33
N PHE A 30 -1.46 -3.28 -0.16
CA PHE A 30 -0.48 -3.19 0.93
C PHE A 30 -0.19 -4.55 1.59
N SER A 31 -1.13 -5.49 1.58
CA SER A 31 -0.86 -6.88 1.98
C SER A 31 0.11 -7.54 1.00
N MET A 32 0.02 -7.25 -0.29
CA MET A 32 0.99 -7.70 -1.28
C MET A 32 2.35 -7.01 -1.10
N VAL A 33 2.39 -5.72 -0.78
CA VAL A 33 3.62 -5.01 -0.38
C VAL A 33 4.26 -5.69 0.84
N ASP A 34 3.46 -6.05 1.85
CA ASP A 34 3.97 -6.76 3.02
C ASP A 34 4.57 -8.11 2.63
N LEU A 35 3.88 -8.91 1.84
CA LEU A 35 4.34 -10.20 1.35
C LEU A 35 5.66 -10.08 0.57
N LEU A 36 5.72 -9.23 -0.46
CA LEU A 36 6.91 -9.03 -1.27
C LEU A 36 8.08 -8.46 -0.45
N SER A 37 7.81 -7.55 0.46
CA SER A 37 8.82 -6.99 1.36
C SER A 37 9.37 -8.03 2.32
N HIS A 38 8.56 -9.00 2.75
CA HIS A 38 9.01 -10.10 3.60
C HIS A 38 9.98 -11.01 2.85
N HIS A 39 9.67 -11.35 1.61
CA HIS A 39 10.59 -12.12 0.76
C HIS A 39 11.94 -11.38 0.56
N ARG A 40 11.90 -10.05 0.42
CA ARG A 40 13.11 -9.25 0.10
C ARG A 40 13.93 -8.88 1.34
N TYR A 41 13.28 -8.62 2.49
CA TYR A 41 13.87 -8.06 3.70
C TYR A 41 13.42 -8.82 4.96
N SER A 42 13.46 -10.15 4.95
CA SER A 42 12.90 -11.00 6.01
C SER A 42 13.42 -10.69 7.42
N ASP A 43 14.65 -10.17 7.52
CA ASP A 43 15.29 -9.90 8.80
C ASP A 43 14.87 -8.57 9.46
N ALA A 44 14.10 -7.75 8.75
CA ALA A 44 13.62 -6.47 9.25
C ALA A 44 12.20 -6.60 9.82
N SER A 45 11.85 -5.70 10.76
CA SER A 45 10.46 -5.59 11.23
C SER A 45 9.50 -5.28 10.08
N GLN A 46 8.24 -5.69 10.19
CA GLN A 46 7.21 -5.49 9.17
C GLN A 46 7.18 -4.04 8.65
N THR A 47 7.09 -3.07 9.55
CA THR A 47 7.08 -1.65 9.18
C THR A 47 8.33 -1.24 8.41
N THR A 48 9.51 -1.69 8.86
CA THR A 48 10.78 -1.35 8.22
C THR A 48 10.89 -1.96 6.83
N ARG A 49 10.54 -3.25 6.66
CA ARG A 49 10.65 -3.93 5.37
C ARG A 49 9.67 -3.36 4.34
N MET A 50 8.44 -3.06 4.74
CA MET A 50 7.46 -2.43 3.85
C MET A 50 7.90 -1.03 3.39
N ARG A 51 8.44 -0.20 4.31
CA ARG A 51 8.98 1.12 3.95
C ARG A 51 10.14 1.00 2.96
N LYS A 52 11.09 0.08 3.20
CA LYS A 52 12.19 -0.19 2.27
C LYS A 52 11.71 -0.64 0.90
N PHE A 53 10.67 -1.47 0.85
CA PHE A 53 10.09 -1.95 -0.40
C PHE A 53 9.42 -0.82 -1.18
N LEU A 54 8.59 -0.02 -0.53
CA LEU A 54 7.95 1.15 -1.14
C LEU A 54 8.98 2.13 -1.72
N GLN A 55 10.06 2.40 -0.98
CA GLN A 55 11.12 3.30 -1.44
C GLN A 55 11.95 2.68 -2.58
N GLY A 56 12.44 1.48 -2.41
CA GLY A 56 13.39 0.87 -3.34
C GLY A 56 12.77 0.32 -4.61
N TYR A 57 11.54 -0.22 -4.53
CA TYR A 57 10.87 -0.85 -5.66
C TYR A 57 9.74 -0.04 -6.26
N MET A 58 9.09 0.83 -5.49
CA MET A 58 7.98 1.64 -5.99
C MET A 58 8.34 3.13 -6.10
N GLY A 59 9.57 3.53 -5.74
CA GLY A 59 10.04 4.92 -5.88
C GLY A 59 9.34 5.92 -4.96
N VAL A 60 8.67 5.45 -3.91
CA VAL A 60 7.94 6.29 -2.97
C VAL A 60 8.93 7.02 -2.05
N SER A 61 8.71 8.31 -1.80
CA SER A 61 9.56 9.07 -0.88
C SER A 61 9.54 8.49 0.56
N ALA A 62 10.59 8.72 1.33
CA ALA A 62 10.72 8.16 2.68
C ALA A 62 9.56 8.57 3.59
N ASP A 63 9.13 9.83 3.52
CA ASP A 63 8.03 10.35 4.33
C ASP A 63 6.68 9.76 3.91
N ALA A 64 6.43 9.69 2.60
CA ALA A 64 5.20 9.10 2.07
C ALA A 64 5.12 7.60 2.39
N ALA A 65 6.22 6.86 2.25
CA ALA A 65 6.29 5.45 2.61
C ALA A 65 6.05 5.22 4.11
N ALA A 66 6.61 6.08 4.97
CA ALA A 66 6.40 6.00 6.41
C ALA A 66 4.92 6.20 6.77
N VAL A 67 4.29 7.26 6.25
CA VAL A 67 2.88 7.57 6.52
C VAL A 67 1.95 6.53 5.90
N ALA A 68 2.21 6.08 4.67
CA ALA A 68 1.41 5.07 3.99
C ALA A 68 1.33 3.76 4.79
N VAL A 69 2.47 3.26 5.26
CA VAL A 69 2.52 2.04 6.09
C VAL A 69 1.78 2.22 7.41
N GLN A 70 1.88 3.38 8.05
CA GLN A 70 1.17 3.66 9.29
C GLN A 70 -0.35 3.77 9.07
N LEU A 71 -0.79 4.48 8.03
CA LEU A 71 -2.20 4.57 7.65
C LEU A 71 -2.79 3.18 7.34
N TRP A 72 -2.06 2.34 6.56
CA TRP A 72 -2.50 0.98 6.30
C TRP A 72 -2.62 0.17 7.59
N ARG A 73 -1.56 0.12 8.40
CA ARG A 73 -1.50 -0.74 9.57
C ARG A 73 -2.50 -0.33 10.65
N HIS A 74 -2.52 0.95 11.02
CA HIS A 74 -3.29 1.40 12.18
C HIS A 74 -4.73 1.77 11.85
N THR A 75 -5.01 2.14 10.61
CA THR A 75 -6.37 2.55 10.26
C THR A 75 -7.12 1.48 9.48
N LEU A 76 -6.56 0.95 8.41
CA LEU A 76 -7.27 -0.03 7.60
C LEU A 76 -7.26 -1.42 8.22
N MET A 77 -6.08 -1.95 8.60
CA MET A 77 -5.98 -3.33 9.08
C MET A 77 -6.61 -3.55 10.45
N HIS A 78 -6.51 -2.59 11.37
CA HIS A 78 -7.07 -2.76 12.70
C HIS A 78 -8.52 -2.32 12.84
N THR A 79 -8.99 -1.38 12.04
CA THR A 79 -10.33 -0.82 12.21
C THR A 79 -11.24 -0.95 11.00
N ALA A 80 -10.71 -1.39 9.85
CA ALA A 80 -11.37 -1.35 8.54
C ALA A 80 -11.97 0.05 8.23
N ASN A 81 -11.47 1.08 8.90
CA ASN A 81 -11.97 2.44 8.81
C ASN A 81 -10.79 3.39 8.54
N PRO A 82 -10.83 4.17 7.46
CA PRO A 82 -9.76 5.08 7.06
C PRO A 82 -9.68 6.33 7.97
N ARG A 83 -9.49 6.13 9.25
CA ARG A 83 -9.34 7.23 10.20
C ARG A 83 -8.03 7.99 9.95
N PRO A 84 -8.00 9.30 10.22
CA PRO A 84 -6.76 10.06 10.18
C PRO A 84 -5.80 9.61 11.29
N LEU A 85 -4.50 9.71 11.02
CA LEU A 85 -3.44 9.58 12.01
C LEU A 85 -3.03 10.96 12.51
N ILE A 86 -2.84 11.09 13.81
CA ILE A 86 -2.33 12.33 14.41
C ILE A 86 -0.89 12.10 14.86
N HIS A 87 0.03 12.91 14.35
CA HIS A 87 1.42 12.90 14.78
C HIS A 87 1.53 13.61 16.14
N ARG A 88 1.84 12.86 17.20
CA ARG A 88 1.78 13.34 18.59
C ARG A 88 2.61 14.61 18.85
N ALA A 89 3.82 14.66 18.30
CA ALA A 89 4.74 15.77 18.58
C ALA A 89 4.35 17.08 17.88
N SER A 90 3.76 17.02 16.67
CA SER A 90 3.41 18.22 15.90
C SER A 90 1.93 18.52 15.83
N GLY A 91 1.06 17.64 16.36
CA GLY A 91 -0.38 17.74 16.19
C GLY A 91 -0.88 17.60 14.75
N ARG A 92 0.01 17.37 13.79
CA ARG A 92 -0.35 17.25 12.36
C ARG A 92 -1.17 16.01 12.09
N THR A 93 -2.25 16.17 11.35
CA THR A 93 -3.12 15.09 10.93
C THR A 93 -2.72 14.58 9.55
N PHE A 94 -2.66 13.26 9.38
CA PHE A 94 -2.41 12.58 8.11
C PHE A 94 -3.61 11.74 7.72
N ARG A 95 -4.00 11.81 6.46
CA ARG A 95 -5.07 10.98 5.89
C ARG A 95 -4.75 10.56 4.47
N TRP A 96 -5.49 9.54 3.97
CA TRP A 96 -5.52 9.19 2.56
C TRP A 96 -6.49 10.09 1.80
N LEU A 97 -6.17 10.40 0.54
CA LEU A 97 -7.13 10.74 -0.49
C LEU A 97 -6.95 9.74 -1.63
N LEU A 98 -7.94 8.86 -1.79
CA LEU A 98 -7.92 7.82 -2.81
C LEU A 98 -8.55 8.35 -4.09
N HIS A 99 -7.85 8.20 -5.19
CA HIS A 99 -8.29 8.59 -6.52
C HIS A 99 -8.49 7.33 -7.36
N TRP A 100 -9.64 7.27 -8.01
CA TRP A 100 -9.97 6.18 -8.94
C TRP A 100 -9.68 6.61 -10.37
N ARG A 101 -9.05 5.74 -11.16
CA ARG A 101 -8.69 5.97 -12.57
C ARG A 101 -7.81 7.22 -12.79
N GLU A 102 -8.08 7.94 -13.89
CA GLU A 102 -7.26 9.00 -14.47
C GLU A 102 -7.35 10.36 -13.75
N HIS A 103 -8.04 10.42 -12.62
CA HIS A 103 -8.28 11.68 -11.90
C HIS A 103 -7.07 12.18 -11.10
N LEU A 104 -6.03 11.38 -10.99
CA LEU A 104 -4.80 11.81 -10.33
C LEU A 104 -3.64 11.74 -11.31
N PRO A 105 -2.95 12.87 -11.61
CA PRO A 105 -1.71 12.87 -12.36
C PRO A 105 -0.65 11.99 -11.71
N ARG A 106 0.17 11.33 -12.52
CA ARG A 106 1.18 10.36 -12.07
C ARG A 106 2.18 10.96 -11.07
N ASP A 107 2.58 12.19 -11.27
CA ASP A 107 3.50 12.96 -10.43
C ASP A 107 2.90 13.33 -9.06
N GLN A 108 1.58 13.26 -8.91
CA GLN A 108 0.88 13.46 -7.64
C GLN A 108 0.63 12.16 -6.87
N HIS A 109 0.82 11.01 -7.51
CA HIS A 109 0.66 9.71 -6.86
C HIS A 109 1.71 9.51 -5.75
N MET A 110 1.26 9.09 -4.56
CA MET A 110 2.07 8.95 -3.35
C MET A 110 2.79 10.24 -2.93
N GLN A 111 2.19 11.39 -3.27
CA GLN A 111 2.65 12.71 -2.84
C GLN A 111 1.71 13.34 -1.83
N PHE A 112 2.26 14.21 -0.99
CA PHE A 112 1.46 14.96 -0.02
C PHE A 112 0.90 16.24 -0.62
N GLN A 113 -0.40 16.40 -0.46
CA GLN A 113 -1.05 17.71 -0.51
C GLN A 113 -1.13 18.25 0.92
N ARG A 114 -0.60 19.45 1.14
CA ARG A 114 -0.65 20.12 2.46
C ARG A 114 -1.83 21.11 2.47
N ALA A 115 -2.68 21.00 3.48
CA ALA A 115 -3.80 21.90 3.71
C ALA A 115 -3.86 22.24 5.21
N ASN A 116 -3.47 23.46 5.60
CA ASN A 116 -3.42 23.89 6.99
C ASN A 116 -2.65 22.92 7.91
N ALA A 117 -3.32 22.38 8.94
CA ALA A 117 -2.76 21.39 9.87
C ALA A 117 -2.80 19.94 9.34
N GLU A 118 -3.34 19.73 8.13
CA GLU A 118 -3.48 18.40 7.54
C GLU A 118 -2.43 18.14 6.46
N SER A 119 -2.05 16.88 6.35
CA SER A 119 -1.27 16.34 5.24
C SER A 119 -2.05 15.19 4.63
N ILE A 120 -2.42 15.37 3.38
CA ILE A 120 -3.23 14.41 2.62
C ILE A 120 -2.30 13.65 1.69
N LEU A 121 -2.17 12.34 1.88
CA LEU A 121 -1.43 11.47 0.97
C LEU A 121 -2.34 11.08 -0.19
N ASN A 122 -2.04 11.60 -1.39
CA ASN A 122 -2.78 11.26 -2.60
C ASN A 122 -2.39 9.86 -3.09
N VAL A 123 -3.36 9.01 -3.31
CA VAL A 123 -3.14 7.64 -3.80
C VAL A 123 -4.03 7.38 -5.01
N GLY A 124 -3.44 7.39 -6.20
CA GLY A 124 -4.09 6.90 -7.43
C GLY A 124 -4.12 5.38 -7.40
N LEU A 125 -5.30 4.79 -7.37
CA LEU A 125 -5.45 3.35 -7.21
C LEU A 125 -4.86 2.57 -8.38
N MET A 126 -5.06 3.04 -9.62
CA MET A 126 -4.46 2.41 -10.80
C MET A 126 -2.94 2.53 -10.79
N HIS A 127 -2.40 3.69 -10.42
CA HIS A 127 -0.95 3.89 -10.28
C HIS A 127 -0.36 2.97 -9.19
N LEU A 128 -1.07 2.77 -8.08
CA LEU A 128 -0.65 1.84 -7.02
C LEU A 128 -0.55 0.40 -7.53
N LEU A 129 -1.52 -0.05 -8.32
CA LEU A 129 -1.53 -1.40 -8.91
C LEU A 129 -0.43 -1.57 -9.96
N GLU A 130 -0.22 -0.58 -10.81
CA GLU A 130 0.86 -0.57 -11.81
C GLU A 130 2.23 -0.61 -11.15
N ASP A 131 2.45 0.23 -10.13
CA ASP A 131 3.70 0.26 -9.37
C ASP A 131 3.96 -1.06 -8.66
N LEU A 132 2.91 -1.65 -8.08
CA LEU A 132 3.01 -2.94 -7.40
C LEU A 132 3.36 -4.07 -8.38
N ALA A 133 2.74 -4.11 -9.56
CA ALA A 133 3.05 -5.09 -10.60
C ALA A 133 4.50 -4.94 -11.09
N ALA A 134 4.94 -3.71 -11.37
CA ALA A 134 6.30 -3.43 -11.78
C ALA A 134 7.31 -3.75 -10.66
N ALA A 135 7.00 -3.43 -9.41
CA ALA A 135 7.84 -3.73 -8.25
C ALA A 135 7.96 -5.25 -8.02
N GLY A 136 6.87 -5.99 -8.17
CA GLY A 136 6.86 -7.45 -8.10
C GLY A 136 7.77 -8.05 -9.16
N SER A 137 7.62 -7.63 -10.41
CA SER A 137 8.47 -8.10 -11.52
C SER A 137 9.96 -7.85 -11.28
N ARG A 138 10.32 -6.65 -10.76
CA ARG A 138 11.71 -6.35 -10.40
C ARG A 138 12.21 -7.21 -9.24
N ALA A 139 11.40 -7.40 -8.21
CA ALA A 139 11.79 -8.23 -7.06
C ALA A 139 12.03 -9.69 -7.45
N PHE A 140 11.23 -10.23 -8.36
CA PHE A 140 11.43 -11.58 -8.93
C PHE A 140 12.68 -11.64 -9.80
N ALA A 141 12.94 -10.65 -10.64
CA ALA A 141 14.16 -10.58 -11.44
C ALA A 141 15.41 -10.53 -10.55
N ASP A 142 15.39 -9.73 -9.48
CA ASP A 142 16.49 -9.69 -8.51
C ASP A 142 16.71 -11.05 -7.84
N ALA A 143 15.64 -11.75 -7.45
CA ALA A 143 15.74 -13.09 -6.86
C ALA A 143 16.27 -14.14 -7.87
N THR A 144 15.97 -13.97 -9.14
CA THR A 144 16.51 -14.85 -10.20
C THR A 144 18.01 -14.65 -10.39
N ASN A 145 18.48 -13.42 -10.25
CA ASN A 145 19.87 -13.03 -10.49
C ASN A 145 20.77 -13.13 -9.24
N SER A 146 20.22 -13.44 -8.07
CA SER A 146 20.96 -13.56 -6.80
C SER A 146 20.61 -14.85 -6.10
N SER A 147 21.62 -15.71 -5.84
CA SER A 147 21.45 -16.96 -5.09
C SER A 147 20.88 -16.73 -3.69
N ASP A 148 21.43 -15.74 -2.97
CA ASP A 148 21.01 -15.41 -1.61
C ASP A 148 19.55 -14.95 -1.54
N LEU A 149 19.13 -14.14 -2.51
CA LEU A 149 17.73 -13.71 -2.60
C LEU A 149 16.80 -14.85 -2.98
N ARG A 150 17.25 -15.73 -3.89
CA ARG A 150 16.49 -16.94 -4.28
C ARG A 150 16.29 -17.86 -3.08
N GLU A 151 17.32 -18.14 -2.31
CA GLU A 151 17.23 -18.96 -1.11
C GLU A 151 16.29 -18.34 -0.07
N ARG A 152 16.35 -17.01 0.11
CA ARG A 152 15.43 -16.26 0.99
C ARG A 152 13.98 -16.39 0.54
N PHE A 153 13.71 -16.20 -0.76
CA PHE A 153 12.38 -16.39 -1.33
C PHE A 153 11.85 -17.80 -1.06
N LEU A 154 12.65 -18.82 -1.32
CA LEU A 154 12.26 -20.21 -1.10
C LEU A 154 12.02 -20.52 0.38
N ARG A 155 12.82 -19.97 1.29
CA ARG A 155 12.65 -20.14 2.72
C ARG A 155 11.34 -19.51 3.17
N VAL A 156 11.09 -18.24 2.86
CA VAL A 156 9.88 -17.53 3.25
C VAL A 156 8.63 -18.20 2.67
N SER A 157 8.68 -18.66 1.42
CA SER A 157 7.56 -19.39 0.79
C SER A 157 7.26 -20.71 1.52
N ARG A 158 8.28 -21.45 1.94
CA ARG A 158 8.10 -22.67 2.75
C ARG A 158 7.49 -22.38 4.12
N ASP A 159 7.99 -21.35 4.80
CA ASP A 159 7.50 -20.94 6.13
C ASP A 159 6.02 -20.51 6.07
N LEU A 160 5.64 -19.74 5.05
CA LEU A 160 4.24 -19.36 4.83
C LEU A 160 3.35 -20.56 4.51
N SER A 161 3.83 -21.49 3.69
CA SER A 161 3.09 -22.73 3.38
C SER A 161 2.91 -23.61 4.60
N ALA A 162 3.91 -23.69 5.48
CA ALA A 162 3.84 -24.48 6.71
C ALA A 162 2.87 -23.88 7.76
N GLN A 163 2.62 -22.56 7.71
CA GLN A 163 1.67 -21.89 8.61
C GLN A 163 0.21 -22.04 8.18
N SER A 164 -0.04 -22.38 6.92
CA SER A 164 -1.37 -22.34 6.32
C SER A 164 -2.25 -23.55 6.59
N VAL A 165 -1.83 -24.54 7.35
CA VAL A 165 -2.62 -25.78 7.56
C VAL A 165 -2.57 -26.27 9.02
N ARG A 166 -3.25 -25.56 9.90
CA ARG A 166 -3.77 -26.15 11.15
C ARG A 166 -5.17 -25.57 11.39
N PHE A 167 -6.14 -26.17 10.75
CA PHE A 167 -7.53 -26.09 11.16
C PHE A 167 -7.84 -27.26 12.10
#